data_978d3683be3facf6024e3c1e7095fbf7
#
_entry.id   978d3683be3facf6024e3c1e7095fbf7
#
_cell.length_a   1.000
_cell.length_b   1.000
_cell.length_c   1.000
_cell.angle_alpha   90.00
_cell.angle_beta   90.00
_cell.angle_gamma   90.00
#
_symmetry.space_group_name_H-M   'P 1'
#
loop_
_entity.id
_entity.type
_entity.pdbx_description
1 polymer ?
#
loop_
_entity_poly.entity_id
_entity_poly.type
_entity_poly.pdbx_seq_one_letter_code
_entity_poly.pdbx_strand_id
1 'polypeptide(L)'
;RCIAGVSRNNEKRKTMATIYKEHENWTSRFTFLMAAVGAAVGLGNIWKFPYIAGQNGGGAFIAVYLLAVVFVALPILIAEVMLGRWGRQSPPNAMINVAKSQGRSGKWSLVGWLGMLAAYLIATYYSVIAGWSMVYIFKNALGNFIGEDAAGVNAEFEALLASPMELTIWLGVFIAITTFILVRGVQKGIERTVKVLMPALFALLLALVVYGFF
;
A
#
# COMPACT_ATOMS: atom_id res chain seq x y z
N ARG A 1 16.91 12.98 -52.58
CA ARG A 1 15.65 13.09 -51.76
C ARG A 1 15.42 11.98 -50.73
N CYS A 2 16.12 10.83 -50.78
CA CYS A 2 15.96 9.70 -49.84
C CYS A 2 16.64 9.91 -48.47
N ILE A 3 17.72 10.70 -48.34
CA ILE A 3 18.47 10.84 -47.12
C ILE A 3 17.74 11.69 -46.06
N ALA A 4 16.93 12.67 -46.50
CA ALA A 4 16.15 13.53 -45.59
C ALA A 4 14.96 12.80 -44.91
N GLY A 5 14.46 11.73 -45.52
CA GLY A 5 13.37 10.89 -44.95
C GLY A 5 13.84 9.98 -43.82
N VAL A 6 15.05 9.45 -43.93
CA VAL A 6 15.65 8.55 -42.94
C VAL A 6 16.03 9.33 -41.64
N SER A 7 16.56 10.55 -41.83
CA SER A 7 16.89 11.42 -40.67
C SER A 7 15.64 11.79 -39.83
N ARG A 8 14.56 12.18 -40.52
CA ARG A 8 13.31 12.58 -39.87
C ARG A 8 12.61 11.42 -39.16
N ASN A 9 12.78 10.20 -39.64
CA ASN A 9 12.24 9.00 -39.02
C ASN A 9 13.05 8.59 -37.76
N ASN A 10 14.37 8.82 -37.79
CA ASN A 10 15.23 8.61 -36.63
C ASN A 10 15.01 9.65 -35.54
N GLU A 11 14.77 10.91 -35.89
CA GLU A 11 14.41 11.94 -34.91
C GLU A 11 13.05 11.66 -34.25
N LYS A 12 12.05 11.28 -35.07
CA LYS A 12 10.74 10.87 -34.51
C LYS A 12 10.85 9.64 -33.60
N ARG A 13 11.68 8.66 -33.92
CA ARG A 13 11.97 7.51 -33.05
C ARG A 13 12.68 7.92 -31.76
N LYS A 14 13.65 8.83 -31.84
CA LYS A 14 14.32 9.38 -30.64
C LYS A 14 13.37 10.19 -29.79
N THR A 15 12.54 11.04 -30.39
CA THR A 15 11.53 11.84 -29.67
C THR A 15 10.45 10.96 -29.05
N MET A 16 10.00 9.89 -29.74
CA MET A 16 9.08 8.91 -29.12
C MET A 16 9.76 8.11 -27.99
N ALA A 17 11.02 7.72 -28.14
CA ALA A 17 11.75 7.02 -27.09
C ALA A 17 11.99 7.90 -25.86
N THR A 18 12.09 9.23 -26.03
CA THR A 18 12.24 10.19 -24.92
C THR A 18 10.90 10.47 -24.22
N ILE A 19 9.78 10.31 -24.93
CA ILE A 19 8.42 10.45 -24.36
C ILE A 19 8.00 9.18 -23.61
N TYR A 20 8.46 8.02 -24.04
CA TYR A 20 8.37 6.79 -23.24
C TYR A 20 9.50 6.79 -22.21
N LYS A 21 9.33 7.54 -21.15
CA LYS A 21 10.11 7.38 -19.92
C LYS A 21 10.09 5.89 -19.60
N GLU A 22 11.26 5.25 -19.57
CA GLU A 22 11.36 3.83 -19.22
C GLU A 22 10.57 3.63 -17.93
N HIS A 23 9.56 2.77 -17.96
CA HIS A 23 8.81 2.44 -16.76
C HIS A 23 9.80 1.85 -15.78
N GLU A 24 9.93 2.47 -14.62
CA GLU A 24 10.76 1.95 -13.55
C GLU A 24 10.29 0.53 -13.22
N ASN A 25 11.20 -0.42 -13.35
CA ASN A 25 10.95 -1.83 -13.03
C ASN A 25 11.58 -2.18 -11.69
N TRP A 26 10.99 -3.15 -11.00
CA TRP A 26 11.57 -3.71 -9.78
C TRP A 26 12.91 -4.39 -10.10
N THR A 27 13.91 -4.19 -9.23
CA THR A 27 15.26 -4.75 -9.45
C THR A 27 15.30 -6.26 -9.30
N SER A 28 14.38 -6.85 -8.52
CA SER A 28 14.30 -8.30 -8.33
C SER A 28 12.86 -8.79 -8.08
N ARG A 29 12.63 -10.08 -8.35
CA ARG A 29 11.36 -10.75 -8.02
C ARG A 29 11.08 -10.73 -6.51
N PHE A 30 12.12 -10.90 -5.70
CA PHE A 30 11.99 -10.87 -4.25
C PHE A 30 11.51 -9.50 -3.76
N THR A 31 12.06 -8.41 -4.28
CA THR A 31 11.66 -7.07 -3.89
C THR A 31 10.24 -6.76 -4.32
N PHE A 32 9.84 -7.21 -5.51
CA PHE A 32 8.45 -7.12 -5.95
C PHE A 32 7.49 -7.87 -5.00
N LEU A 33 7.84 -9.10 -4.62
CA LEU A 33 7.04 -9.89 -3.68
C LEU A 33 6.94 -9.20 -2.32
N MET A 34 8.05 -8.68 -1.79
CA MET A 34 8.04 -7.94 -0.52
C MET A 34 7.17 -6.68 -0.60
N ALA A 35 7.22 -5.96 -1.72
CA ALA A 35 6.36 -4.80 -1.93
C ALA A 35 4.88 -5.19 -2.04
N ALA A 36 4.56 -6.27 -2.76
CA ALA A 36 3.19 -6.77 -2.91
C ALA A 36 2.63 -7.25 -1.55
N VAL A 37 3.43 -7.99 -0.78
CA VAL A 37 3.07 -8.41 0.59
C VAL A 37 2.91 -7.19 1.49
N GLY A 38 3.83 -6.21 1.43
CA GLY A 38 3.73 -4.97 2.21
C GLY A 38 2.50 -4.15 1.89
N ALA A 39 2.07 -4.12 0.63
CA ALA A 39 0.82 -3.48 0.24
C ALA A 39 -0.43 -4.25 0.73
N ALA A 40 -0.34 -5.57 0.88
CA ALA A 40 -1.42 -6.41 1.37
C ALA A 40 -1.52 -6.42 2.90
N VAL A 41 -0.39 -6.30 3.60
CA VAL A 41 -0.34 -6.25 5.07
C VAL A 41 -0.65 -4.83 5.53
N GLY A 42 -1.84 -4.65 6.08
CA GLY A 42 -2.29 -3.36 6.62
C GLY A 42 -2.73 -3.48 8.08
N LEU A 43 -3.12 -2.37 8.65
CA LEU A 43 -3.65 -2.29 10.02
C LEU A 43 -4.84 -3.24 10.23
N GLY A 44 -5.66 -3.45 9.20
CA GLY A 44 -6.77 -4.40 9.26
C GLY A 44 -6.32 -5.81 9.62
N ASN A 45 -5.22 -6.27 9.04
CA ASN A 45 -4.73 -7.63 9.22
C ASN A 45 -4.07 -7.83 10.59
N ILE A 46 -3.39 -6.80 11.11
CA ILE A 46 -2.62 -6.88 12.35
C ILE A 46 -3.50 -6.61 13.56
N TRP A 47 -4.40 -5.67 13.47
CA TRP A 47 -5.25 -5.25 14.57
C TRP A 47 -6.67 -5.85 14.49
N LYS A 48 -7.41 -5.51 13.41
CA LYS A 48 -8.84 -5.77 13.35
C LYS A 48 -9.16 -7.24 13.11
N PHE A 49 -8.38 -7.93 12.29
CA PHE A 49 -8.64 -9.33 11.95
C PHE A 49 -8.52 -10.26 13.16
N PRO A 50 -7.47 -10.22 14.00
CA PRO A 50 -7.40 -11.05 15.20
C PRO A 50 -8.54 -10.81 16.17
N TYR A 51 -8.92 -9.53 16.35
CA TYR A 51 -10.05 -9.15 17.20
C TYR A 51 -11.36 -9.75 16.70
N ILE A 52 -11.67 -9.58 15.40
CA ILE A 52 -12.89 -10.16 14.79
C ILE A 52 -12.87 -11.68 14.85
N ALA A 53 -11.73 -12.31 14.58
CA ALA A 53 -11.60 -13.77 14.68
C ALA A 53 -11.92 -14.27 16.09
N GLY A 54 -11.40 -13.61 17.12
CA GLY A 54 -11.70 -13.94 18.52
C GLY A 54 -13.18 -13.80 18.88
N GLN A 55 -13.84 -12.76 18.37
CA GLN A 55 -15.27 -12.48 18.63
C GLN A 55 -16.23 -13.43 17.88
N ASN A 56 -15.80 -14.03 16.77
CA ASN A 56 -16.66 -14.79 15.87
C ASN A 56 -16.28 -16.28 15.77
N GLY A 57 -15.87 -16.88 16.86
CA GLY A 57 -15.63 -18.33 16.92
C GLY A 57 -14.24 -18.79 16.52
N GLY A 58 -13.25 -17.88 16.52
CA GLY A 58 -11.83 -18.22 16.42
C GLY A 58 -11.49 -19.07 15.19
N GLY A 59 -11.18 -20.35 15.40
CA GLY A 59 -10.75 -21.26 14.35
C GLY A 59 -11.79 -21.49 13.25
N ALA A 60 -13.07 -21.52 13.57
CA ALA A 60 -14.14 -21.67 12.57
C ALA A 60 -14.20 -20.45 11.64
N PHE A 61 -14.08 -19.25 12.18
CA PHE A 61 -13.99 -18.02 11.39
C PHE A 61 -12.77 -18.06 10.45
N ILE A 62 -11.61 -18.48 10.95
CA ILE A 62 -10.38 -18.58 10.13
C ILE A 62 -10.56 -19.58 8.98
N ALA A 63 -11.22 -20.73 9.21
CA ALA A 63 -11.49 -21.71 8.16
C ALA A 63 -12.36 -21.11 7.05
N VAL A 64 -13.45 -20.44 7.40
CA VAL A 64 -14.33 -19.75 6.42
C VAL A 64 -13.58 -18.65 5.68
N TYR A 65 -12.77 -17.87 6.39
CA TYR A 65 -11.92 -16.85 5.79
C TYR A 65 -10.95 -17.42 4.76
N LEU A 66 -10.27 -18.53 5.06
CA LEU A 66 -9.36 -19.17 4.11
C LEU A 66 -10.09 -19.67 2.86
N LEU A 67 -11.29 -20.22 3.01
CA LEU A 67 -12.13 -20.60 1.87
C LEU A 67 -12.47 -19.37 1.02
N ALA A 68 -12.88 -18.27 1.65
CA ALA A 68 -13.16 -17.02 0.93
C ALA A 68 -11.91 -16.48 0.22
N VAL A 69 -10.73 -16.57 0.82
CA VAL A 69 -9.46 -16.17 0.18
C VAL A 69 -9.21 -17.00 -1.08
N VAL A 70 -9.37 -18.31 -1.01
CA VAL A 70 -9.08 -19.21 -2.15
C VAL A 70 -10.12 -19.05 -3.27
N PHE A 71 -11.41 -19.00 -2.94
CA PHE A 71 -12.48 -19.03 -3.93
C PHE A 71 -12.91 -17.64 -4.43
N VAL A 72 -12.67 -16.60 -3.65
CA VAL A 72 -13.09 -15.23 -3.99
C VAL A 72 -11.89 -14.31 -4.21
N ALA A 73 -11.02 -14.15 -3.20
CA ALA A 73 -9.96 -13.16 -3.27
C ALA A 73 -8.88 -13.51 -4.30
N LEU A 74 -8.47 -14.79 -4.37
CA LEU A 74 -7.43 -15.23 -5.29
C LEU A 74 -7.82 -15.08 -6.77
N PRO A 75 -9.01 -15.47 -7.24
CA PRO A 75 -9.46 -15.22 -8.63
C PRO A 75 -9.51 -13.73 -8.97
N ILE A 76 -9.98 -12.89 -8.05
CA ILE A 76 -10.01 -11.43 -8.24
C ILE A 76 -8.60 -10.88 -8.38
N LEU A 77 -7.68 -11.26 -7.48
CA LEU A 77 -6.28 -10.84 -7.55
C LEU A 77 -5.61 -11.24 -8.87
N ILE A 78 -5.85 -12.46 -9.34
CA ILE A 78 -5.34 -12.93 -10.64
C ILE A 78 -5.86 -12.05 -11.77
N ALA A 79 -7.17 -11.75 -11.78
CA ALA A 79 -7.79 -10.89 -12.78
C ALA A 79 -7.20 -9.47 -12.76
N GLU A 80 -7.00 -8.86 -11.60
CA GLU A 80 -6.38 -7.54 -11.43
C GLU A 80 -4.95 -7.50 -11.97
N VAL A 81 -4.13 -8.51 -11.60
CA VAL A 81 -2.74 -8.61 -12.08
C VAL A 81 -2.71 -8.80 -13.60
N MET A 82 -3.61 -9.61 -14.16
CA MET A 82 -3.72 -9.80 -15.62
C MET A 82 -4.08 -8.48 -16.33
N LEU A 83 -5.07 -7.75 -15.84
CA LEU A 83 -5.48 -6.45 -16.38
C LEU A 83 -4.32 -5.44 -16.31
N GLY A 84 -3.62 -5.36 -15.19
CA GLY A 84 -2.46 -4.48 -15.02
C GLY A 84 -1.32 -4.82 -15.98
N ARG A 85 -1.01 -6.11 -16.16
CA ARG A 85 0.02 -6.58 -17.10
C ARG A 85 -0.35 -6.36 -18.55
N TRP A 86 -1.62 -6.47 -18.90
CA TRP A 86 -2.11 -6.25 -20.24
C TRP A 86 -2.18 -4.75 -20.58
N GLY A 87 -2.75 -3.96 -19.68
CA GLY A 87 -2.94 -2.52 -19.90
C GLY A 87 -1.66 -1.70 -19.86
N ARG A 88 -0.67 -2.06 -19.04
CA ARG A 88 0.65 -1.41 -18.88
C ARG A 88 0.62 0.10 -18.76
N GLN A 89 -0.41 0.64 -18.13
CA GLN A 89 -0.68 2.07 -17.99
C GLN A 89 -1.25 2.36 -16.60
N SER A 90 -1.53 3.64 -16.31
CA SER A 90 -2.33 4.00 -15.14
C SER A 90 -3.69 3.30 -15.17
N PRO A 91 -4.32 3.01 -14.02
CA PRO A 91 -5.54 2.21 -13.96
C PRO A 91 -6.65 2.63 -14.94
N PRO A 92 -7.02 3.93 -15.10
CA PRO A 92 -8.02 4.32 -16.09
C PRO A 92 -7.60 4.04 -17.52
N ASN A 93 -6.33 4.32 -17.88
CA ASN A 93 -5.82 4.11 -19.22
C ASN A 93 -5.65 2.62 -19.54
N ALA A 94 -5.24 1.81 -18.57
CA ALA A 94 -5.18 0.36 -18.71
C ALA A 94 -6.56 -0.21 -19.05
N MET A 95 -7.60 0.23 -18.33
CA MET A 95 -8.98 -0.19 -18.61
C MET A 95 -9.45 0.24 -20.01
N ILE A 96 -9.10 1.46 -20.44
CA ILE A 96 -9.41 1.91 -21.83
C ILE A 96 -8.72 1.02 -22.87
N ASN A 97 -7.41 0.76 -22.67
CA ASN A 97 -6.63 -0.02 -23.64
C ASN A 97 -7.16 -1.45 -23.76
N VAL A 98 -7.42 -2.10 -22.61
CA VAL A 98 -7.98 -3.46 -22.60
C VAL A 98 -9.39 -3.49 -23.19
N ALA A 99 -10.27 -2.54 -22.83
CA ALA A 99 -11.61 -2.48 -23.39
C ALA A 99 -11.60 -2.29 -24.90
N LYS A 100 -10.80 -1.35 -25.40
CA LYS A 100 -10.68 -1.08 -26.85
C LYS A 100 -10.11 -2.26 -27.61
N SER A 101 -9.12 -2.99 -27.06
CA SER A 101 -8.55 -4.18 -27.70
C SER A 101 -9.56 -5.33 -27.85
N GLN A 102 -10.63 -5.30 -27.07
CA GLN A 102 -11.75 -6.26 -27.10
C GLN A 102 -13.01 -5.68 -27.78
N GLY A 103 -12.89 -4.57 -28.53
CA GLY A 103 -14.02 -3.92 -29.20
C GLY A 103 -15.08 -3.36 -28.23
N ARG A 104 -14.72 -3.13 -26.97
CA ARG A 104 -15.63 -2.60 -25.94
C ARG A 104 -15.50 -1.09 -25.76
N SER A 105 -16.50 -0.49 -25.15
CA SER A 105 -16.54 0.95 -24.90
C SER A 105 -15.43 1.40 -23.93
N GLY A 106 -14.81 2.57 -24.22
CA GLY A 106 -13.85 3.22 -23.32
C GLY A 106 -14.46 3.69 -21.98
N LYS A 107 -15.78 3.61 -21.79
CA LYS A 107 -16.47 3.91 -20.52
C LYS A 107 -15.99 3.03 -19.35
N TRP A 108 -15.36 1.89 -19.65
CA TRP A 108 -14.71 1.04 -18.63
C TRP A 108 -13.60 1.74 -17.86
N SER A 109 -13.10 2.89 -18.36
CA SER A 109 -12.20 3.76 -17.58
C SER A 109 -12.76 4.18 -16.23
N LEU A 110 -14.10 4.24 -16.09
CA LEU A 110 -14.76 4.60 -14.83
C LEU A 110 -14.37 3.67 -13.69
N VAL A 111 -14.20 2.37 -13.97
CA VAL A 111 -13.75 1.39 -12.96
C VAL A 111 -12.34 1.76 -12.48
N GLY A 112 -11.43 2.14 -13.37
CA GLY A 112 -10.09 2.61 -13.01
C GLY A 112 -10.12 3.91 -12.17
N TRP A 113 -11.00 4.84 -12.51
CA TRP A 113 -11.19 6.07 -11.74
C TRP A 113 -11.76 5.81 -10.34
N LEU A 114 -12.75 4.93 -10.23
CA LEU A 114 -13.30 4.52 -8.93
C LEU A 114 -12.24 3.85 -8.05
N GLY A 115 -11.39 2.99 -8.64
CA GLY A 115 -10.27 2.38 -7.94
C GLY A 115 -9.27 3.42 -7.43
N MET A 116 -8.93 4.42 -8.23
CA MET A 116 -8.05 5.51 -7.81
C MET A 116 -8.66 6.36 -6.69
N LEU A 117 -9.95 6.67 -6.78
CA LEU A 117 -10.67 7.40 -5.74
C LEU A 117 -10.68 6.61 -4.42
N ALA A 118 -10.98 5.32 -4.48
CA ALA A 118 -10.94 4.44 -3.32
C ALA A 118 -9.55 4.40 -2.68
N ALA A 119 -8.50 4.27 -3.49
CA ALA A 119 -7.12 4.29 -3.01
C ALA A 119 -6.76 5.63 -2.34
N TYR A 120 -7.21 6.74 -2.89
CA TYR A 120 -7.02 8.06 -2.31
C TYR A 120 -7.70 8.21 -0.94
N LEU A 121 -8.97 7.80 -0.83
CA LEU A 121 -9.70 7.83 0.44
C LEU A 121 -9.07 6.93 1.50
N ILE A 122 -8.63 5.74 1.11
CA ILE A 122 -7.89 4.83 1.98
C ILE A 122 -6.58 5.47 2.45
N ALA A 123 -5.79 6.03 1.55
CA ALA A 123 -4.53 6.67 1.88
C ALA A 123 -4.72 7.83 2.89
N THR A 124 -5.77 8.62 2.73
CA THR A 124 -6.11 9.70 3.67
C THR A 124 -6.39 9.17 5.07
N TYR A 125 -7.25 8.17 5.17
CA TYR A 125 -7.58 7.52 6.45
C TYR A 125 -6.35 6.88 7.10
N TYR A 126 -5.57 6.12 6.34
CA TYR A 126 -4.36 5.46 6.87
C TYR A 126 -3.28 6.45 7.32
N SER A 127 -3.17 7.61 6.65
CA SER A 127 -2.21 8.64 7.06
C SER A 127 -2.50 9.18 8.46
N VAL A 128 -3.77 9.35 8.81
CA VAL A 128 -4.18 9.79 10.16
C VAL A 128 -3.79 8.73 11.20
N ILE A 129 -4.12 7.46 10.95
CA ILE A 129 -3.80 6.37 11.89
C ILE A 129 -2.29 6.16 12.00
N ALA A 130 -1.55 6.34 10.91
CA ALA A 130 -0.08 6.29 10.95
C ALA A 130 0.49 7.43 11.82
N GLY A 131 -0.10 8.62 11.77
CA GLY A 131 0.23 9.72 12.69
C GLY A 131 0.03 9.31 14.15
N TRP A 132 -1.12 8.71 14.50
CA TRP A 132 -1.35 8.18 15.86
C TRP A 132 -0.29 7.15 16.27
N SER A 133 0.02 6.22 15.38
CA SER A 133 1.04 5.19 15.65
C SER A 133 2.39 5.80 15.96
N MET A 134 2.77 6.89 15.27
CA MET A 134 4.01 7.60 15.57
C MET A 134 4.01 8.23 16.98
N VAL A 135 2.90 8.87 17.38
CA VAL A 135 2.74 9.41 18.76
C VAL A 135 2.98 8.30 19.78
N TYR A 136 2.32 7.14 19.58
CA TYR A 136 2.43 6.02 20.51
C TYR A 136 3.84 5.41 20.58
N ILE A 137 4.59 5.39 19.48
CA ILE A 137 6.00 4.97 19.49
C ILE A 137 6.79 5.85 20.45
N PHE A 138 6.62 7.17 20.39
CA PHE A 138 7.33 8.10 21.25
C PHE A 138 6.85 8.03 22.72
N LYS A 139 5.54 8.03 22.96
CA LYS A 139 4.97 7.90 24.30
C LYS A 139 5.41 6.61 24.98
N ASN A 140 5.44 5.51 24.25
CA ASN A 140 5.89 4.21 24.77
C ASN A 140 7.40 4.20 25.07
N ALA A 141 8.21 4.79 24.18
CA ALA A 141 9.65 4.90 24.39
C ALA A 141 10.02 5.79 25.61
N LEU A 142 9.20 6.78 25.91
CA LEU A 142 9.34 7.65 27.09
C LEU A 142 8.79 7.01 28.38
N GLY A 143 8.13 5.85 28.28
CA GLY A 143 7.61 5.13 29.45
C GLY A 143 6.27 5.64 29.98
N ASN A 144 5.53 6.43 29.21
CA ASN A 144 4.26 7.03 29.64
C ASN A 144 3.18 5.99 30.04
N PHE A 145 3.33 4.74 29.61
CA PHE A 145 2.38 3.66 29.92
C PHE A 145 2.86 2.73 31.03
N ILE A 146 4.00 3.01 31.66
CA ILE A 146 4.52 2.16 32.75
C ILE A 146 3.67 2.35 33.99
N GLY A 147 2.97 1.28 34.40
CA GLY A 147 2.12 1.29 35.59
C GLY A 147 0.68 1.80 35.35
N GLU A 148 0.34 2.17 34.12
CA GLU A 148 -1.02 2.55 33.76
C GLU A 148 -1.90 1.31 33.62
N ASP A 149 -3.14 1.44 34.06
CA ASP A 149 -4.19 0.45 33.82
C ASP A 149 -4.89 0.68 32.46
N ALA A 150 -5.84 -0.19 32.12
CA ALA A 150 -6.59 -0.06 30.86
C ALA A 150 -7.40 1.26 30.78
N ALA A 151 -7.80 1.83 31.90
CA ALA A 151 -8.52 3.09 31.95
C ALA A 151 -7.58 4.26 31.68
N GLY A 152 -6.36 4.26 32.23
CA GLY A 152 -5.32 5.25 31.97
C GLY A 152 -4.88 5.26 30.50
N VAL A 153 -4.67 4.08 29.91
CA VAL A 153 -4.33 3.98 28.47
C VAL A 153 -5.45 4.51 27.59
N ASN A 154 -6.71 4.25 27.91
CA ASN A 154 -7.86 4.79 27.19
C ASN A 154 -7.97 6.32 27.33
N ALA A 155 -7.73 6.86 28.53
CA ALA A 155 -7.74 8.30 28.77
C ALA A 155 -6.64 9.02 27.96
N GLU A 156 -5.45 8.44 27.84
CA GLU A 156 -4.37 8.95 27.00
C GLU A 156 -4.77 8.98 25.51
N PHE A 157 -5.52 7.96 25.03
CA PHE A 157 -6.03 7.94 23.67
C PHE A 157 -7.09 9.00 23.43
N GLU A 158 -8.02 9.16 24.34
CA GLU A 158 -9.04 10.21 24.27
C GLU A 158 -8.43 11.62 24.31
N ALA A 159 -7.42 11.83 25.15
CA ALA A 159 -6.68 13.08 25.21
C ALA A 159 -5.95 13.39 23.88
N LEU A 160 -5.36 12.39 23.25
CA LEU A 160 -4.76 12.54 21.92
C LEU A 160 -5.81 12.94 20.89
N LEU A 161 -6.98 12.28 20.86
CA LEU A 161 -8.08 12.60 19.94
C LEU A 161 -8.66 14.01 20.18
N ALA A 162 -8.65 14.47 21.42
CA ALA A 162 -9.07 15.82 21.79
C ALA A 162 -8.04 16.91 21.44
N SER A 163 -6.86 16.56 20.94
CA SER A 163 -5.74 17.46 20.64
C SER A 163 -5.50 17.63 19.13
N PRO A 164 -6.29 18.46 18.41
CA PRO A 164 -6.18 18.59 16.96
C PRO A 164 -4.79 19.06 16.50
N MET A 165 -4.13 19.87 17.30
CA MET A 165 -2.80 20.39 16.98
C MET A 165 -1.76 19.25 16.96
N GLU A 166 -1.76 18.40 17.99
CA GLU A 166 -0.84 17.26 18.09
C GLU A 166 -1.07 16.28 16.93
N LEU A 167 -2.33 15.95 16.66
CA LEU A 167 -2.71 15.09 15.53
C LEU A 167 -2.23 15.66 14.19
N THR A 168 -2.39 16.96 13.97
CA THR A 168 -1.99 17.62 12.72
C THR A 168 -0.47 17.63 12.56
N ILE A 169 0.29 17.87 13.62
CA ILE A 169 1.76 17.84 13.58
C ILE A 169 2.25 16.45 13.19
N TRP A 170 1.77 15.40 13.86
CA TRP A 170 2.21 14.03 13.58
C TRP A 170 1.77 13.52 12.21
N LEU A 171 0.56 13.89 11.78
CA LEU A 171 0.11 13.67 10.40
C LEU A 171 1.07 14.34 9.41
N GLY A 172 1.44 15.60 9.66
CA GLY A 172 2.40 16.33 8.82
C GLY A 172 3.77 15.66 8.76
N VAL A 173 4.28 15.18 9.89
CA VAL A 173 5.55 14.43 9.96
C VAL A 173 5.45 13.13 9.13
N PHE A 174 4.37 12.37 9.27
CA PHE A 174 4.17 11.14 8.49
C PHE A 174 4.10 11.43 6.98
N ILE A 175 3.34 12.44 6.57
CA ILE A 175 3.24 12.86 5.17
C ILE A 175 4.60 13.30 4.64
N ALA A 176 5.38 14.06 5.41
CA ALA A 176 6.72 14.51 5.01
C ALA A 176 7.67 13.32 4.77
N ILE A 177 7.69 12.35 5.69
CA ILE A 177 8.50 11.11 5.55
C ILE A 177 8.07 10.34 4.31
N THR A 178 6.77 10.12 4.13
CA THR A 178 6.22 9.38 2.99
C THR A 178 6.55 10.09 1.69
N THR A 179 6.36 11.40 1.62
CA THR A 179 6.69 12.20 0.44
C THR A 179 8.18 12.12 0.11
N PHE A 180 9.05 12.23 1.12
CA PHE A 180 10.49 12.10 0.93
C PHE A 180 10.90 10.74 0.33
N ILE A 181 10.25 9.66 0.77
CA ILE A 181 10.47 8.32 0.20
C ILE A 181 9.99 8.26 -1.26
N LEU A 182 8.79 8.79 -1.54
CA LEU A 182 8.17 8.74 -2.86
C LEU A 182 8.94 9.58 -3.90
N VAL A 183 9.43 10.76 -3.53
CA VAL A 183 10.21 11.63 -4.43
C VAL A 183 11.50 10.96 -4.91
N ARG A 184 12.04 10.00 -4.14
CA ARG A 184 13.21 9.21 -4.54
C ARG A 184 12.93 8.16 -5.62
N GLY A 185 11.66 7.99 -6.01
CA GLY A 185 11.23 7.04 -7.04
C GLY A 185 11.09 5.61 -6.52
N VAL A 186 10.73 4.69 -7.43
CA VAL A 186 10.42 3.30 -7.07
C VAL A 186 11.65 2.56 -6.55
N GLN A 187 12.76 2.59 -7.30
CA GLN A 187 13.95 1.80 -6.96
C GLN A 187 14.70 2.33 -5.73
N LYS A 188 14.97 3.63 -5.68
CA LYS A 188 15.77 4.24 -4.60
C LYS A 188 14.95 4.59 -3.36
N GLY A 189 13.66 4.81 -3.51
CA GLY A 189 12.74 5.16 -2.42
C GLY A 189 11.99 3.93 -1.93
N ILE A 190 10.94 3.54 -2.63
CA ILE A 190 10.00 2.50 -2.19
C ILE A 190 10.71 1.16 -2.00
N GLU A 191 11.48 0.70 -3.00
CA GLU A 191 12.13 -0.60 -2.96
C GLU A 191 13.11 -0.73 -1.79
N ARG A 192 13.93 0.30 -1.57
CA ARG A 192 14.90 0.31 -0.45
C ARG A 192 14.19 0.30 0.90
N THR A 193 13.11 1.07 1.03
CA THR A 193 12.32 1.13 2.26
C THR A 193 11.67 -0.21 2.57
N VAL A 194 11.04 -0.83 1.57
CA VAL A 194 10.38 -2.14 1.70
C VAL A 194 11.38 -3.25 2.05
N LYS A 195 12.57 -3.24 1.47
CA LYS A 195 13.64 -4.21 1.79
C LYS A 195 14.04 -4.22 3.27
N VAL A 196 13.87 -3.11 3.97
CA VAL A 196 14.21 -2.99 5.39
C VAL A 196 12.96 -3.18 6.26
N LEU A 197 11.87 -2.47 5.94
CA LEU A 197 10.69 -2.45 6.81
C LEU A 197 9.92 -3.77 6.80
N MET A 198 9.87 -4.49 5.67
CA MET A 198 9.13 -5.76 5.63
C MET A 198 9.77 -6.87 6.46
N PRO A 199 11.07 -7.16 6.34
CA PRO A 199 11.71 -8.11 7.25
C PRO A 199 11.63 -7.68 8.72
N ALA A 200 11.76 -6.37 9.01
CA ALA A 200 11.61 -5.86 10.37
C ALA A 200 10.19 -6.10 10.92
N LEU A 201 9.16 -5.87 10.11
CA LEU A 201 7.77 -6.16 10.49
C LEU A 201 7.58 -7.65 10.83
N PHE A 202 8.07 -8.56 9.97
CA PHE A 202 7.97 -10.00 10.23
C PHE A 202 8.74 -10.43 11.50
N ALA A 203 9.92 -9.86 11.71
CA ALA A 203 10.70 -10.12 12.93
C ALA A 203 9.95 -9.65 14.19
N LEU A 204 9.35 -8.46 14.15
CA LEU A 204 8.52 -7.95 15.24
C LEU A 204 7.28 -8.80 15.50
N LEU A 205 6.57 -9.20 14.44
CA LEU A 205 5.40 -10.09 14.59
C LEU A 205 5.80 -11.44 15.18
N LEU A 206 6.92 -12.02 14.74
CA LEU A 206 7.42 -13.27 15.31
C LEU A 206 7.80 -13.10 16.78
N ALA A 207 8.47 -12.01 17.15
CA ALA A 207 8.79 -11.70 18.53
C ALA A 207 7.54 -11.56 19.39
N LEU A 208 6.48 -10.92 18.90
CA LEU A 208 5.19 -10.80 19.60
C LEU A 208 4.50 -12.16 19.77
N VAL A 209 4.55 -13.02 18.75
CA VAL A 209 4.01 -14.39 18.85
C VAL A 209 4.75 -15.18 19.90
N VAL A 210 6.09 -15.14 19.90
CA VAL A 210 6.90 -15.83 20.91
C VAL A 210 6.59 -15.29 22.30
N TYR A 211 6.54 -13.97 22.47
CA TYR A 211 6.20 -13.33 23.75
C TYR A 211 4.81 -13.73 24.25
N GLY A 212 3.83 -13.94 23.36
CA GLY A 212 2.48 -14.35 23.74
C GLY A 212 2.36 -15.82 24.18
N PHE A 213 3.42 -16.63 24.01
CA PHE A 213 3.48 -18.01 24.49
C PHE A 213 4.05 -18.14 25.92
N PHE A 214 4.69 -17.10 26.45
CA PHE A 214 5.28 -17.02 27.78
C PHE A 214 4.54 -16.03 28.66
#